data_4ccbe66552617c14356957d444bb15ab
#
_entry.id   4ccbe66552617c14356957d444bb15ab
#
_cell.length_a   1.000
_cell.length_b   1.000
_cell.length_c   1.000
_cell.angle_alpha   90.00
_cell.angle_beta   90.00
_cell.angle_gamma   90.00
#
_symmetry.space_group_name_H-M   'P 1'
#
loop_
_entity.id
_entity.type
_entity.pdbx_description
1 polymer ?
#
loop_
_entity_poly.entity_id
_entity_poly.type
_entity_poly.pdbx_seq_one_letter_code
_entity_poly.pdbx_strand_id
1 'polypeptide(L)'
;MKYKRKRESDFWQLARRYLHDYMPVARNLSDKSVEAYKQSLKTYLQFLEEEKSLLNEKVTFETFSRECVTDYIGWLKAKGYVPKTINLKLTAIRSFLKYCSDEDFELRGIYTEVCTVKKQKEEKKPIEYLQPNATAAF
;
A
#
# COMPACT_ATOMS: atom_id res chain seq x y z
N MET A 1 -14.96 -24.76 10.72
CA MET A 1 -13.76 -25.03 10.71
C MET A 1 -12.83 -24.05 11.19
N LYS A 2 -11.74 -24.43 11.53
CA LYS A 2 -10.79 -23.60 12.04
C LYS A 2 -10.30 -22.56 11.17
N TYR A 3 -10.37 -22.73 9.92
CA TYR A 3 -9.87 -21.75 9.01
C TYR A 3 -10.50 -20.42 9.11
N LYS A 4 -11.79 -20.38 9.29
CA LYS A 4 -12.46 -19.12 9.31
C LYS A 4 -12.05 -18.28 10.45
N ARG A 5 -11.86 -18.86 11.58
CA ARG A 5 -11.47 -18.11 12.70
C ARG A 5 -10.09 -17.58 12.57
N LYS A 6 -9.22 -18.32 11.95
CA LYS A 6 -7.93 -17.89 11.75
C LYS A 6 -7.85 -16.70 10.88
N ARG A 7 -8.72 -16.60 9.93
CA ARG A 7 -8.68 -15.55 8.98
C ARG A 7 -8.85 -14.18 9.57
N GLU A 8 -9.56 -14.06 10.63
CA GLU A 8 -9.73 -12.79 11.24
C GLU A 8 -8.46 -12.24 11.84
N SER A 9 -7.60 -13.10 12.33
CA SER A 9 -6.38 -12.62 12.92
C SER A 9 -5.22 -12.71 11.95
N ASP A 10 -5.44 -13.26 10.78
CA ASP A 10 -4.38 -13.43 9.81
C ASP A 10 -3.81 -12.12 9.32
N PHE A 11 -4.62 -11.08 9.28
CA PHE A 11 -4.10 -9.78 8.83
C PHE A 11 -2.92 -9.35 9.69
N TRP A 12 -3.07 -9.36 11.01
CA TRP A 12 -2.00 -8.91 11.87
C TRP A 12 -0.80 -9.84 11.88
N GLN A 13 -1.04 -11.13 11.75
CA GLN A 13 0.05 -12.07 11.67
C GLN A 13 0.85 -11.86 10.40
N LEU A 14 0.17 -11.70 9.27
CA LEU A 14 0.87 -11.50 8.02
C LEU A 14 1.56 -10.15 7.97
N ALA A 15 0.96 -9.12 8.55
CA ALA A 15 1.59 -7.81 8.60
C ALA A 15 2.88 -7.88 9.40
N ARG A 16 2.86 -8.58 10.50
CA ARG A 16 4.02 -8.72 11.34
C ARG A 16 5.14 -9.47 10.61
N ARG A 17 4.81 -10.57 9.95
CA ARG A 17 5.78 -11.33 9.21
C ARG A 17 6.34 -10.53 8.04
N TYR A 18 5.48 -9.78 7.39
CA TYR A 18 5.89 -8.95 6.27
C TYR A 18 6.94 -7.94 6.70
N LEU A 19 6.70 -7.26 7.80
CA LEU A 19 7.58 -6.19 8.24
C LEU A 19 8.83 -6.68 8.98
N HIS A 20 8.72 -7.79 9.69
CA HIS A 20 9.85 -8.25 10.49
C HIS A 20 10.69 -9.32 9.82
N ASP A 21 10.09 -10.13 8.97
CA ASP A 21 10.81 -11.23 8.36
C ASP A 21 11.01 -11.07 6.87
N TYR A 22 9.94 -10.82 6.15
CA TYR A 22 10.02 -10.80 4.70
C TYR A 22 10.84 -9.62 4.18
N MET A 23 10.51 -8.42 4.62
CA MET A 23 11.20 -7.25 4.12
C MET A 23 12.67 -7.19 4.54
N PRO A 24 12.98 -7.32 5.82
CA PRO A 24 14.38 -7.19 6.20
C PRO A 24 15.23 -8.42 5.92
N VAL A 25 14.65 -9.59 6.03
CA VAL A 25 15.43 -10.82 5.86
C VAL A 25 15.38 -11.36 4.45
N ALA A 26 14.19 -11.69 3.97
CA ALA A 26 14.07 -12.27 2.63
C ALA A 26 14.40 -11.29 1.53
N ARG A 27 13.96 -10.03 1.67
CA ARG A 27 14.24 -9.02 0.66
C ARG A 27 15.47 -8.20 0.99
N ASN A 28 16.04 -8.38 2.15
CA ASN A 28 17.26 -7.68 2.56
C ASN A 28 17.14 -6.17 2.41
N LEU A 29 15.98 -5.62 2.76
CA LEU A 29 15.78 -4.19 2.66
C LEU A 29 16.34 -3.51 3.91
N SER A 30 16.75 -2.26 3.74
CA SER A 30 17.30 -1.50 4.85
C SER A 30 16.21 -1.15 5.86
N ASP A 31 16.62 -0.82 7.08
CA ASP A 31 15.69 -0.42 8.11
C ASP A 31 14.86 0.75 7.68
N LYS A 32 15.46 1.68 6.93
CA LYS A 32 14.77 2.84 6.46
C LYS A 32 13.65 2.48 5.49
N SER A 33 13.93 1.55 4.59
CA SER A 33 12.93 1.11 3.63
C SER A 33 11.79 0.39 4.34
N VAL A 34 12.12 -0.47 5.30
CA VAL A 34 11.10 -1.19 6.05
C VAL A 34 10.22 -0.20 6.80
N GLU A 35 10.84 0.83 7.38
CA GLU A 35 10.08 1.82 8.12
C GLU A 35 9.12 2.58 7.20
N ALA A 36 9.55 2.87 5.97
CA ALA A 36 8.67 3.56 5.03
C ALA A 36 7.44 2.73 4.70
N TYR A 37 7.61 1.43 4.51
CA TYR A 37 6.48 0.56 4.22
C TYR A 37 5.58 0.43 5.45
N LYS A 38 6.18 0.39 6.64
CA LYS A 38 5.42 0.32 7.86
C LYS A 38 4.56 1.57 8.02
N GLN A 39 5.13 2.74 7.72
CA GLN A 39 4.38 3.98 7.82
C GLN A 39 3.22 4.02 6.83
N SER A 40 3.43 3.46 5.64
CA SER A 40 2.35 3.42 4.66
C SER A 40 1.19 2.56 5.14
N LEU A 41 1.49 1.43 5.78
CA LEU A 41 0.42 0.60 6.34
C LEU A 41 -0.28 1.32 7.48
N LYS A 42 0.46 2.04 8.30
CA LYS A 42 -0.13 2.78 9.40
C LYS A 42 -1.05 3.87 8.88
N THR A 43 -0.68 4.52 7.79
CA THR A 43 -1.52 5.56 7.20
C THR A 43 -2.85 4.96 6.73
N TYR A 44 -2.81 3.75 6.19
CA TYR A 44 -4.04 3.09 5.76
C TYR A 44 -4.92 2.76 6.97
N LEU A 45 -4.31 2.31 8.06
CA LEU A 45 -5.08 2.03 9.27
C LEU A 45 -5.69 3.30 9.83
N GLN A 46 -4.97 4.42 9.73
CA GLN A 46 -5.49 5.68 10.19
C GLN A 46 -6.71 6.10 9.36
N PHE A 47 -6.64 5.89 8.04
CA PHE A 47 -7.77 6.16 7.17
C PHE A 47 -8.98 5.31 7.58
N LEU A 48 -8.75 4.02 7.85
CA LEU A 48 -9.85 3.16 8.22
C LEU A 48 -10.52 3.63 9.51
N GLU A 49 -9.72 4.09 10.45
CA GLU A 49 -10.27 4.56 11.69
C GLU A 49 -11.05 5.85 11.49
N GLU A 50 -10.48 6.80 10.77
CA GLU A 50 -11.11 8.10 10.57
C GLU A 50 -12.34 8.05 9.67
N GLU A 51 -12.25 7.34 8.57
CA GLU A 51 -13.32 7.36 7.59
C GLU A 51 -14.30 6.20 7.66
N LYS A 52 -13.86 5.08 8.18
CA LYS A 52 -14.73 3.91 8.23
C LYS A 52 -15.05 3.50 9.66
N SER A 53 -14.55 4.24 10.63
CA SER A 53 -14.78 3.96 12.04
C SER A 53 -14.34 2.56 12.45
N LEU A 54 -13.29 2.07 11.81
CA LEU A 54 -12.77 0.75 12.12
C LEU A 54 -11.53 0.85 12.98
N LEU A 55 -11.62 0.31 14.18
CA LEU A 55 -10.48 0.29 15.07
C LEU A 55 -9.55 -0.84 14.65
N ASN A 56 -8.30 -0.76 15.05
CA ASN A 56 -7.30 -1.73 14.63
C ASN A 56 -7.72 -3.18 14.80
N GLU A 57 -8.34 -3.50 15.90
CA GLU A 57 -8.70 -4.90 16.14
C GLU A 57 -9.80 -5.41 15.22
N LYS A 58 -10.44 -4.51 14.49
CA LYS A 58 -11.49 -4.94 13.57
C LYS A 58 -11.00 -5.00 12.13
N VAL A 59 -9.74 -4.68 11.89
CA VAL A 59 -9.22 -4.67 10.55
C VAL A 59 -9.01 -6.09 10.03
N THR A 60 -9.53 -6.37 8.86
CA THR A 60 -9.35 -7.66 8.20
C THR A 60 -8.99 -7.39 6.75
N PHE A 61 -8.74 -8.45 5.99
CA PHE A 61 -8.40 -8.26 4.60
C PHE A 61 -9.56 -7.71 3.77
N GLU A 62 -10.78 -7.84 4.27
CA GLU A 62 -11.90 -7.30 3.54
C GLU A 62 -11.87 -5.77 3.48
N THR A 63 -11.12 -5.15 4.36
CA THR A 63 -11.00 -3.70 4.33
C THR A 63 -10.05 -3.22 3.24
N PHE A 64 -9.50 -4.16 2.46
CA PHE A 64 -8.62 -3.81 1.35
C PHE A 64 -9.31 -4.03 0.01
N SER A 65 -10.61 -3.80 -0.05
CA SER A 65 -11.33 -3.93 -1.30
C SER A 65 -10.94 -2.80 -2.25
N ARG A 66 -11.23 -2.98 -3.52
CA ARG A 66 -10.94 -1.95 -4.50
C ARG A 66 -11.61 -0.64 -4.13
N GLU A 67 -12.86 -0.73 -3.69
CA GLU A 67 -13.61 0.44 -3.32
C GLU A 67 -12.98 1.16 -2.13
N CYS A 68 -12.58 0.42 -1.12
CA CYS A 68 -12.00 1.01 0.05
C CYS A 68 -10.65 1.66 -0.27
N VAL A 69 -9.85 1.03 -1.11
CA VAL A 69 -8.56 1.59 -1.48
C VAL A 69 -8.75 2.84 -2.34
N THR A 70 -9.79 2.86 -3.18
CA THR A 70 -10.09 4.05 -3.97
C THR A 70 -10.48 5.20 -3.04
N ASP A 71 -11.27 4.91 -2.00
CA ASP A 71 -11.64 5.94 -1.03
C ASP A 71 -10.41 6.44 -0.29
N TYR A 72 -9.46 5.55 -0.02
CA TYR A 72 -8.23 5.91 0.63
C TYR A 72 -7.45 6.94 -0.21
N ILE A 73 -7.41 6.75 -1.51
CA ILE A 73 -6.72 7.68 -2.38
C ILE A 73 -7.39 9.05 -2.32
N GLY A 74 -8.74 9.08 -2.31
CA GLY A 74 -9.45 10.33 -2.17
C GLY A 74 -9.16 11.02 -0.86
N TRP A 75 -9.06 10.23 0.20
CA TRP A 75 -8.74 10.75 1.51
C TRP A 75 -7.31 11.35 1.55
N LEU A 76 -6.37 10.69 0.89
CA LEU A 76 -5.01 11.20 0.81
C LEU A 76 -4.96 12.51 0.04
N LYS A 77 -5.72 12.61 -1.02
CA LYS A 77 -5.78 13.85 -1.78
C LYS A 77 -6.34 14.97 -0.93
N ALA A 78 -7.38 14.69 -0.19
CA ALA A 78 -8.00 15.70 0.66
C ALA A 78 -7.05 16.16 1.76
N LYS A 79 -6.12 15.31 2.17
CA LYS A 79 -5.14 15.66 3.17
C LYS A 79 -3.96 16.44 2.58
N GLY A 80 -3.93 16.59 1.27
CA GLY A 80 -2.88 17.37 0.66
C GLY A 80 -1.67 16.60 0.15
N TYR A 81 -1.73 15.28 0.17
CA TYR A 81 -0.61 14.50 -0.34
C TYR A 81 -0.50 14.68 -1.85
N VAL A 82 0.72 14.81 -2.33
CA VAL A 82 0.93 14.96 -3.77
C VAL A 82 0.88 13.61 -4.47
N PRO A 83 0.60 13.59 -5.77
CA PRO A 83 0.45 12.33 -6.50
C PRO A 83 1.59 11.35 -6.33
N LYS A 84 2.81 11.82 -6.31
CA LYS A 84 3.95 10.94 -6.15
C LYS A 84 3.88 10.18 -4.83
N THR A 85 3.54 10.88 -3.76
CA THR A 85 3.45 10.24 -2.45
C THR A 85 2.26 9.29 -2.38
N ILE A 86 1.14 9.69 -2.99
CA ILE A 86 -0.03 8.82 -3.04
C ILE A 86 0.32 7.52 -3.75
N ASN A 87 1.04 7.62 -4.87
CA ASN A 87 1.42 6.43 -5.62
C ASN A 87 2.39 5.54 -4.83
N LEU A 88 3.26 6.13 -4.05
CA LEU A 88 4.16 5.34 -3.22
C LEU A 88 3.38 4.58 -2.16
N LYS A 89 2.36 5.22 -1.57
CA LYS A 89 1.55 4.55 -0.57
C LYS A 89 0.71 3.44 -1.18
N LEU A 90 0.21 3.67 -2.39
CA LEU A 90 -0.54 2.62 -3.09
C LEU A 90 0.37 1.45 -3.43
N THR A 91 1.59 1.74 -3.84
CA THR A 91 2.55 0.68 -4.15
C THR A 91 2.85 -0.15 -2.89
N ALA A 92 2.94 0.51 -1.74
CA ALA A 92 3.19 -0.20 -0.49
C ALA A 92 2.03 -1.14 -0.15
N ILE A 93 0.78 -0.68 -0.36
CA ILE A 93 -0.38 -1.51 -0.11
C ILE A 93 -0.34 -2.74 -1.05
N ARG A 94 -0.04 -2.51 -2.31
CA ARG A 94 0.02 -3.61 -3.27
C ARG A 94 1.12 -4.60 -2.92
N SER A 95 2.26 -4.11 -2.49
CA SER A 95 3.37 -4.97 -2.11
C SER A 95 2.98 -5.87 -0.94
N PHE A 96 2.33 -5.29 0.04
CA PHE A 96 1.88 -6.05 1.20
C PHE A 96 0.87 -7.13 0.78
N LEU A 97 -0.10 -6.74 -0.04
CA LEU A 97 -1.13 -7.69 -0.46
C LEU A 97 -0.56 -8.79 -1.36
N LYS A 98 0.46 -8.44 -2.14
CA LYS A 98 1.11 -9.46 -2.95
C LYS A 98 1.76 -10.50 -2.06
N TYR A 99 2.48 -10.04 -1.04
CA TYR A 99 3.08 -10.95 -0.08
C TYR A 99 2.01 -11.83 0.57
N CYS A 100 0.91 -11.23 0.98
CA CYS A 100 -0.16 -11.97 1.62
C CYS A 100 -0.78 -13.00 0.68
N SER A 101 -0.95 -12.65 -0.59
CA SER A 101 -1.54 -13.56 -1.55
C SER A 101 -0.61 -14.73 -1.85
N ASP A 102 0.70 -14.54 -1.68
CA ASP A 102 1.64 -15.62 -1.88
C ASP A 102 1.62 -16.56 -0.67
N GLU A 103 1.29 -16.02 0.50
CA GLU A 103 1.22 -16.84 1.71
C GLU A 103 -0.13 -17.54 1.85
N ASP A 104 -1.18 -16.93 1.34
CA ASP A 104 -2.54 -17.48 1.45
C ASP A 104 -3.24 -17.28 0.12
N PHE A 105 -3.38 -18.38 -0.62
CA PHE A 105 -3.97 -18.33 -1.94
C PHE A 105 -5.35 -17.67 -1.97
N GLU A 106 -6.10 -17.78 -0.89
CA GLU A 106 -7.44 -17.20 -0.88
C GLU A 106 -7.42 -15.69 -0.92
N LEU A 107 -6.28 -15.07 -0.64
CA LEU A 107 -6.18 -13.62 -0.68
C LEU A 107 -5.81 -13.09 -2.07
N ARG A 108 -5.64 -13.99 -3.03
CA ARG A 108 -5.27 -13.60 -4.36
C ARG A 108 -6.29 -12.67 -5.03
N GLY A 109 -7.56 -12.91 -4.77
CA GLY A 109 -8.61 -12.07 -5.35
C GLY A 109 -8.51 -10.63 -4.86
N ILE A 110 -8.21 -10.45 -3.58
CA ILE A 110 -8.08 -9.13 -3.01
C ILE A 110 -6.90 -8.39 -3.63
N TYR A 111 -5.79 -9.08 -3.77
CA TYR A 111 -4.61 -8.48 -4.39
C TYR A 111 -4.91 -8.08 -5.83
N THR A 112 -5.55 -8.96 -6.58
CA THR A 112 -5.85 -8.69 -7.97
C THR A 112 -6.78 -7.48 -8.10
N GLU A 113 -7.76 -7.39 -7.22
CA GLU A 113 -8.69 -6.27 -7.25
C GLU A 113 -8.01 -4.96 -6.98
N VAL A 114 -7.12 -4.93 -6.00
CA VAL A 114 -6.43 -3.69 -5.68
C VAL A 114 -5.47 -3.28 -6.78
N CYS A 115 -4.96 -4.23 -7.53
CA CYS A 115 -4.09 -3.91 -8.64
C CYS A 115 -4.82 -3.16 -9.75
N THR A 116 -6.15 -3.19 -9.77
CA THR A 116 -6.89 -2.45 -10.76
C THR A 116 -7.10 -0.99 -10.38
N VAL A 117 -6.73 -0.60 -9.16
CA VAL A 117 -6.85 0.79 -8.74
C VAL A 117 -5.72 1.56 -9.43
N LYS A 118 -6.08 2.59 -10.16
CA LYS A 118 -5.09 3.31 -10.95
C LYS A 118 -4.25 4.26 -10.15
N LYS A 119 -3.00 4.37 -10.54
CA LYS A 119 -2.11 5.33 -9.92
C LYS A 119 -2.52 6.73 -10.33
N GLN A 120 -2.15 7.70 -9.51
CA GLN A 120 -2.42 9.08 -9.81
C GLN A 120 -1.42 9.57 -10.84
N LYS A 121 -1.87 10.47 -11.71
CA LYS A 121 -1.00 11.00 -12.72
C LYS A 121 -0.02 11.95 -12.06
N GLU A 122 1.25 11.69 -12.25
CA GLU A 122 2.29 12.54 -11.70
C GLU A 122 2.68 13.56 -12.74
N GLU A 123 2.90 14.82 -12.28
CA GLU A 123 3.31 15.82 -13.18
C GLU A 123 4.76 15.66 -13.42
N LYS A 124 5.18 15.51 -14.66
CA LYS A 124 6.54 15.43 -14.91
C LYS A 124 7.06 16.76 -15.04
N LYS A 125 8.15 17.06 -14.43
CA LYS A 125 8.70 18.31 -14.53
C LYS A 125 9.22 18.38 -15.85
N PRO A 126 9.01 19.42 -16.46
CA PRO A 126 9.41 19.56 -17.76
C PRO A 126 10.81 19.39 -17.74
N ILE A 127 11.18 18.86 -18.52
CA ILE A 127 12.39 18.65 -18.59
C ILE A 127 13.03 19.61 -19.11
N GLU A 128 12.32 20.44 -19.21
CA GLU A 128 12.77 21.44 -19.65
C GLU A 128 14.04 21.61 -19.22
N TYR A 129 14.26 21.35 -18.22
CA TYR A 129 15.51 21.64 -17.82
C TYR A 129 16.40 20.71 -18.46
N LEU A 130 15.95 20.01 -19.19
CA LEU A 130 16.82 19.19 -19.78
C LEU A 130 17.17 19.64 -21.03
N GLN A 131 16.73 20.46 -21.36
CA GLN A 131 16.95 20.70 -22.39
C GLN A 131 17.59 21.41 -22.78
N PRO A 132 17.79 21.81 -22.60
CA PRO A 132 18.30 22.18 -23.08
C PRO A 132 19.06 22.27 -23.61
N ASN A 133 18.99 22.24 -23.43
CA ASN A 133 19.51 21.94 -23.70
C ASN A 133 19.88 21.52 -24.29
N ALA A 134 19.74 21.45 -24.24
CA ALA A 134 19.93 20.75 -24.55
C ALA A 134 19.96 20.50 -25.35
N THR A 135 19.66 20.98 -25.52
CA THR A 135 19.58 20.57 -26.11
C THR A 135 19.89 20.75 -26.87
N ALA A 136 19.83 21.35 -27.01
CA ALA A 136 20.10 21.37 -27.50
C ALA A 136 20.75 21.10 -27.95
N ALA A 137 20.92 20.88 -28.09
CA ALA A 137 21.47 20.39 -28.30
C ALA A 137 21.65 19.64 -28.51
N PHE A 138 21.40 19.56 -28.44
CA PHE A 138 21.51 18.71 -28.46
C PHE A 138 21.65 18.47 -29.05
#